data_c23ab31dc050b1802838fbbb291c2588
#
_entry.id   c23ab31dc050b1802838fbbb291c2588
#
_cell.length_a   1.000
_cell.length_b   1.000
_cell.length_c   1.000
_cell.angle_alpha   90.00
_cell.angle_beta   90.00
_cell.angle_gamma   90.00
#
_symmetry.space_group_name_H-M   'P 1'
#
loop_
_entity.id
_entity.type
_entity.pdbx_description
1 polymer ?
#
loop_
_entity_poly.entity_id
_entity_poly.type
_entity_poly.pdbx_seq_one_letter_code
_entity_poly.pdbx_strand_id
1 'polypeptide(L)'
;WIVDVEFYMRLLQRNPRFVVSKEPLVSIGVSENQLTESCRTDGKLNIFEYGFVMQEFSLLSEEKYRQKFIQIALKYKMPFASLAPYGIPKKEYEKAAAKKRREDFVFYVGVAKRKVRKAFGKKRFT
;
A
#
# COMPACT_ATOMS: atom_id res chain seq x y z
N TRP A 1 11.17 7.95 -5.47
CA TRP A 1 10.35 7.72 -4.29
C TRP A 1 10.78 6.47 -3.51
N ILE A 2 11.03 5.35 -4.18
CA ILE A 2 11.45 4.07 -3.56
C ILE A 2 12.98 3.84 -3.65
N VAL A 3 13.72 4.83 -4.11
CA VAL A 3 15.17 4.75 -4.34
C VAL A 3 15.93 4.28 -3.09
N ASP A 4 15.56 4.80 -1.93
CA ASP A 4 16.20 4.43 -0.66
C ASP A 4 15.97 2.95 -0.32
N VAL A 5 14.77 2.43 -0.58
CA VAL A 5 14.43 1.02 -0.36
C VAL A 5 15.25 0.12 -1.28
N GLU A 6 15.36 0.48 -2.55
CA GLU A 6 16.15 -0.23 -3.54
C GLU A 6 17.63 -0.27 -3.13
N PHE A 7 18.17 0.89 -2.75
CA PHE A 7 19.55 1.00 -2.28
C PHE A 7 19.81 0.10 -1.06
N TYR A 8 18.94 0.13 -0.04
CA TYR A 8 19.09 -0.72 1.14
C TYR A 8 18.94 -2.20 0.81
N MET A 9 18.07 -2.59 -0.09
CA MET A 9 17.95 -3.97 -0.52
C MET A 9 19.21 -4.47 -1.21
N ARG A 10 19.80 -3.67 -2.10
CA ARG A 10 21.10 -3.97 -2.74
C ARG A 10 22.23 -4.08 -1.72
N LEU A 11 22.27 -3.18 -0.75
CA LEU A 11 23.27 -3.20 0.31
C LEU A 11 23.17 -4.47 1.14
N LEU A 12 21.95 -4.85 1.56
CA LEU A 12 21.70 -6.05 2.34
C LEU A 12 21.99 -7.36 1.60
N GLN A 13 21.81 -7.39 0.27
CA GLN A 13 22.22 -8.54 -0.53
C GLN A 13 23.74 -8.75 -0.53
N ARG A 14 24.52 -7.66 -0.52
CA ARG A 14 25.99 -7.71 -0.51
C ARG A 14 26.55 -7.94 0.89
N ASN A 15 25.92 -7.34 1.90
CA ASN A 15 26.34 -7.45 3.28
C ASN A 15 25.09 -7.51 4.19
N PRO A 16 24.64 -8.73 4.57
CA PRO A 16 23.46 -8.89 5.42
C PRO A 16 23.66 -8.49 6.89
N ARG A 17 24.87 -8.06 7.27
CA ARG A 17 25.16 -7.61 8.63
C ARG A 17 24.69 -6.17 8.79
N PHE A 18 23.81 -5.93 9.76
CA PHE A 18 23.34 -4.58 10.09
C PHE A 18 23.12 -4.47 11.61
N VAL A 19 23.19 -3.25 12.08
CA VAL A 19 22.91 -2.90 13.47
C VAL A 19 21.71 -1.96 13.48
N VAL A 20 20.76 -2.22 14.38
CA VAL A 20 19.60 -1.35 14.57
C VAL A 20 19.86 -0.50 15.82
N SER A 21 19.88 0.83 15.66
CA SER A 21 19.84 1.76 16.78
C SER A 21 18.38 2.06 17.15
N LYS A 22 18.09 2.11 18.45
CA LYS A 22 16.82 2.60 18.98
C LYS A 22 16.80 4.12 19.15
N GLU A 23 17.96 4.75 19.06
CA GLU A 23 18.10 6.19 19.17
C GLU A 23 17.86 6.85 17.80
N PRO A 24 17.14 7.97 17.73
CA PRO A 24 16.99 8.72 16.50
C PRO A 24 18.33 9.34 16.09
N LEU A 25 18.94 8.81 15.03
CA LEU A 25 20.24 9.26 14.54
C LEU A 25 20.11 10.35 13.46
N VAL A 26 18.92 10.51 12.87
CA VAL A 26 18.68 11.43 11.77
C VAL A 26 17.40 12.20 12.01
N SER A 27 17.44 13.51 11.80
CA SER A 27 16.26 14.37 11.79
C SER A 27 15.89 14.69 10.33
N ILE A 28 14.65 14.40 9.94
CA ILE A 28 14.15 14.70 8.60
C ILE A 28 13.24 15.92 8.68
N GLY A 29 13.65 17.00 8.00
CA GLY A 29 12.80 18.18 7.85
C GLY A 29 11.58 17.87 6.98
N VAL A 30 10.41 18.29 7.40
CA VAL A 30 9.17 18.18 6.62
C VAL A 30 8.77 19.57 6.14
N SER A 31 8.59 19.74 4.83
CA SER A 31 8.11 20.99 4.24
C SER A 31 6.91 20.71 3.32
N GLU A 32 6.06 21.72 3.12
CA GLU A 32 4.87 21.61 2.26
C GLU A 32 5.19 21.34 0.78
N ASN A 33 6.41 21.68 0.35
CA ASN A 33 6.88 21.52 -1.02
C ASN A 33 7.74 20.26 -1.22
N GLN A 34 7.66 19.28 -0.34
CA GLN A 34 8.41 18.04 -0.53
C GLN A 34 7.89 17.24 -1.72
N LEU A 35 8.81 16.83 -2.58
CA LEU A 35 8.53 15.94 -3.72
C LEU A 35 7.82 14.64 -3.29
N THR A 36 8.11 14.18 -2.08
CA THR A 36 7.49 13.01 -1.43
C THR A 36 5.97 13.07 -1.39
N GLU A 37 5.38 14.23 -1.17
CA GLU A 37 3.92 14.35 -1.04
C GLU A 37 3.21 14.15 -2.39
N SER A 38 3.73 14.73 -3.48
CA SER A 38 3.20 14.51 -4.83
C SER A 38 3.38 13.06 -5.28
N CYS A 39 4.54 12.46 -5.01
CA CYS A 39 4.81 11.06 -5.34
C CYS A 39 3.91 10.11 -4.54
N ARG A 40 3.60 10.42 -3.29
CA ARG A 40 2.79 9.57 -2.40
C ARG A 40 1.37 9.36 -2.91
N THR A 41 0.83 10.29 -3.66
CA THR A 41 -0.54 10.25 -4.20
C THR A 41 -0.62 9.73 -5.62
N ASP A 42 0.50 9.69 -6.36
CA ASP A 42 0.54 9.20 -7.73
C ASP A 42 0.55 7.66 -7.77
N GLY A 43 -0.62 7.09 -8.06
CA GLY A 43 -0.78 5.64 -8.16
C GLY A 43 0.02 5.00 -9.30
N LYS A 44 0.19 5.68 -10.45
CA LYS A 44 0.96 5.16 -11.58
C LYS A 44 2.44 5.08 -11.24
N LEU A 45 2.98 6.14 -10.66
CA LEU A 45 4.37 6.18 -10.21
C LEU A 45 4.63 5.11 -9.16
N ASN A 46 3.75 4.99 -8.17
CA ASN A 46 3.89 3.96 -7.13
C ASN A 46 3.90 2.54 -7.71
N ILE A 47 2.99 2.21 -8.64
CA ILE A 47 2.96 0.88 -9.27
C ILE A 47 4.22 0.64 -10.08
N PHE A 48 4.70 1.64 -10.83
CA PHE A 48 5.93 1.52 -11.59
C PHE A 48 7.13 1.23 -10.68
N GLU A 49 7.35 2.05 -9.65
CA GLU A 49 8.50 1.94 -8.76
C GLU A 49 8.48 0.67 -7.91
N TYR A 50 7.33 0.34 -7.28
CA TYR A 50 7.21 -0.92 -6.53
C TYR A 50 7.36 -2.14 -7.43
N GLY A 51 6.74 -2.12 -8.62
CA GLY A 51 6.86 -3.19 -9.59
C GLY A 51 8.30 -3.39 -10.05
N PHE A 52 9.02 -2.31 -10.35
CA PHE A 52 10.43 -2.34 -10.72
C PHE A 52 11.28 -3.00 -9.62
N VAL A 53 11.19 -2.52 -8.38
CA VAL A 53 11.98 -3.07 -7.27
C VAL A 53 11.62 -4.53 -7.01
N MET A 54 10.33 -4.88 -7.00
CA MET A 54 9.91 -6.26 -6.76
C MET A 54 10.37 -7.22 -7.87
N GLN A 55 10.47 -6.74 -9.11
CA GLN A 55 11.00 -7.52 -10.24
C GLN A 55 12.51 -7.68 -10.14
N GLU A 56 13.24 -6.59 -9.90
CA GLU A 56 14.71 -6.57 -9.77
C GLU A 56 15.19 -7.56 -8.71
N PHE A 57 14.48 -7.66 -7.59
CA PHE A 57 14.82 -8.57 -6.49
C PHE A 57 14.07 -9.91 -6.54
N SER A 58 13.42 -10.24 -7.66
CA SER A 58 12.67 -11.48 -7.88
C SER A 58 11.61 -11.78 -6.82
N LEU A 59 11.12 -10.77 -6.11
CA LEU A 59 10.16 -10.93 -5.00
C LEU A 59 8.79 -11.43 -5.50
N LEU A 60 8.41 -11.11 -6.74
CA LEU A 60 7.13 -11.51 -7.31
C LEU A 60 7.00 -13.02 -7.56
N SER A 61 8.08 -13.78 -7.43
CA SER A 61 8.02 -15.26 -7.38
C SER A 61 7.26 -15.78 -6.16
N GLU A 62 7.29 -15.06 -5.04
CA GLU A 62 6.63 -15.43 -3.80
C GLU A 62 5.21 -14.83 -3.71
N GLU A 63 4.22 -15.63 -3.35
CA GLU A 63 2.82 -15.21 -3.24
C GLU A 63 2.63 -14.02 -2.27
N LYS A 64 3.33 -14.03 -1.13
CA LYS A 64 3.21 -12.96 -0.13
C LYS A 64 3.53 -11.57 -0.68
N TYR A 65 4.54 -11.46 -1.57
CA TYR A 65 4.91 -10.18 -2.17
C TYR A 65 3.97 -9.81 -3.32
N ARG A 66 3.49 -10.78 -4.13
CA ARG A 66 2.43 -10.52 -5.11
C ARG A 66 1.17 -9.98 -4.45
N GLN A 67 0.76 -10.56 -3.31
CA GLN A 67 -0.39 -10.07 -2.56
C GLN A 67 -0.18 -8.64 -2.03
N LYS A 68 1.01 -8.31 -1.55
CA LYS A 68 1.35 -6.94 -1.15
C LYS A 68 1.27 -5.97 -2.32
N PHE A 69 1.82 -6.34 -3.47
CA PHE A 69 1.78 -5.51 -4.67
C PHE A 69 0.34 -5.28 -5.17
N ILE A 70 -0.49 -6.32 -5.16
CA ILE A 70 -1.92 -6.19 -5.46
C ILE A 70 -2.61 -5.24 -4.47
N GLN A 71 -2.31 -5.32 -3.17
CA GLN A 71 -2.88 -4.42 -2.17
C GLN A 71 -2.49 -2.96 -2.42
N ILE A 72 -1.24 -2.70 -2.83
CA ILE A 72 -0.80 -1.36 -3.22
C ILE A 72 -1.62 -0.87 -4.42
N ALA A 73 -1.78 -1.68 -5.45
CA ALA A 73 -2.59 -1.32 -6.62
C ALA A 73 -4.06 -1.01 -6.24
N LEU A 74 -4.66 -1.84 -5.41
CA LEU A 74 -6.03 -1.64 -4.94
C LEU A 74 -6.17 -0.38 -4.05
N LYS A 75 -5.14 -0.04 -3.27
CA LYS A 75 -5.10 1.21 -2.49
C LYS A 75 -5.18 2.43 -3.41
N TYR A 76 -4.44 2.42 -4.50
CA TYR A 76 -4.41 3.49 -5.49
C TYR A 76 -5.49 3.36 -6.59
N LYS A 77 -6.43 2.40 -6.44
CA LYS A 77 -7.50 2.13 -7.42
C LYS A 77 -6.98 1.84 -8.83
N MET A 78 -5.79 1.26 -8.92
CA MET A 78 -5.17 0.91 -10.20
C MET A 78 -5.82 -0.34 -10.79
N PRO A 79 -6.10 -0.36 -12.11
CA PRO A 79 -6.69 -1.51 -12.77
C PRO A 79 -5.68 -2.66 -12.90
N PHE A 80 -6.17 -3.88 -13.14
CA PHE A 80 -5.32 -5.05 -13.38
C PHE A 80 -4.28 -4.82 -14.49
N ALA A 81 -4.64 -4.09 -15.55
CA ALA A 81 -3.75 -3.78 -16.66
C ALA A 81 -2.42 -3.15 -16.22
N SER A 82 -2.41 -2.43 -15.10
CA SER A 82 -1.20 -1.84 -14.53
C SER A 82 -0.27 -2.86 -13.86
N LEU A 83 -0.76 -4.06 -13.51
CA LEU A 83 0.01 -5.12 -12.87
C LEU A 83 0.39 -6.24 -13.84
N ALA A 84 -0.30 -6.35 -14.96
CA ALA A 84 -0.06 -7.37 -15.97
C ALA A 84 1.40 -7.42 -16.47
N PRO A 85 2.10 -6.27 -16.69
CA PRO A 85 3.50 -6.27 -17.11
C PRO A 85 4.46 -6.93 -16.10
N TYR A 86 4.05 -7.03 -14.84
CA TYR A 86 4.84 -7.61 -13.75
C TYR A 86 4.52 -9.09 -13.51
N GLY A 87 3.77 -9.74 -14.40
CA GLY A 87 3.46 -11.16 -14.30
C GLY A 87 2.48 -11.53 -13.18
N ILE A 88 1.70 -10.58 -12.67
CA ILE A 88 0.68 -10.85 -11.65
C ILE A 88 -0.48 -11.63 -12.27
N PRO A 89 -0.87 -12.80 -11.70
CA PRO A 89 -2.01 -13.54 -12.20
C PRO A 89 -3.33 -12.77 -12.01
N LYS A 90 -4.10 -12.64 -13.08
CA LYS A 90 -5.40 -11.92 -13.06
C LYS A 90 -6.33 -12.46 -11.96
N LYS A 91 -6.36 -13.78 -11.77
CA LYS A 91 -7.18 -14.45 -10.74
C LYS A 91 -6.82 -13.99 -9.31
N GLU A 92 -5.52 -13.77 -9.02
CA GLU A 92 -5.09 -13.27 -7.71
C GLU A 92 -5.58 -11.84 -7.49
N TYR A 93 -5.47 -10.98 -8.51
CA TYR A 93 -5.99 -9.61 -8.44
C TYR A 93 -7.51 -9.58 -8.24
N GLU A 94 -8.27 -10.34 -9.02
CA GLU A 94 -9.74 -10.39 -8.92
C GLU A 94 -10.21 -10.88 -7.54
N LYS A 95 -9.56 -11.90 -7.00
CA LYS A 95 -9.83 -12.41 -5.65
C LYS A 95 -9.59 -11.34 -4.59
N ALA A 96 -8.46 -10.64 -4.65
CA ALA A 96 -8.13 -9.57 -3.71
C ALA A 96 -9.09 -8.37 -3.84
N ALA A 97 -9.43 -7.98 -5.07
CA ALA A 97 -10.38 -6.90 -5.35
C ALA A 97 -11.80 -7.23 -4.84
N ALA A 98 -12.24 -8.47 -4.99
CA ALA A 98 -13.52 -8.92 -4.45
C ALA A 98 -13.53 -8.90 -2.91
N LYS A 99 -12.44 -9.35 -2.28
CA LYS A 99 -12.27 -9.29 -0.82
C LYS A 99 -12.34 -7.85 -0.33
N LYS A 100 -11.57 -6.95 -0.93
CA LYS A 100 -11.55 -5.53 -0.55
C LYS A 100 -12.93 -4.89 -0.67
N ARG A 101 -13.67 -5.14 -1.76
CA ARG A 101 -15.04 -4.62 -1.93
C ARG A 101 -15.99 -5.06 -0.81
N ARG A 102 -15.86 -6.31 -0.34
CA ARG A 102 -16.66 -6.80 0.79
C ARG A 102 -16.30 -6.09 2.11
N GLU A 103 -15.00 -5.91 2.36
CA GLU A 103 -14.51 -5.22 3.55
C GLU A 103 -14.97 -3.75 3.56
N ASP A 104 -14.83 -3.05 2.44
CA ASP A 104 -15.31 -1.68 2.27
C ASP A 104 -16.83 -1.59 2.50
N PHE A 105 -17.62 -2.51 1.94
CA PHE A 105 -19.05 -2.55 2.14
C PHE A 105 -19.43 -2.73 3.62
N VAL A 106 -18.82 -3.68 4.31
CA VAL A 106 -19.04 -3.92 5.75
C VAL A 106 -18.69 -2.67 6.56
N PHE A 107 -17.60 -2.02 6.24
CA PHE A 107 -17.19 -0.78 6.89
C PHE A 107 -18.25 0.33 6.70
N TYR A 108 -18.71 0.57 5.47
CA TYR A 108 -19.72 1.60 5.18
C TYR A 108 -21.06 1.32 5.87
N VAL A 109 -21.50 0.07 5.89
CA VAL A 109 -22.73 -0.34 6.64
C VAL A 109 -22.55 -0.07 8.13
N GLY A 110 -21.39 -0.39 8.70
CA GLY A 110 -21.07 -0.11 10.10
C GLY A 110 -21.07 1.39 10.44
N VAL A 111 -20.55 2.22 9.53
CA VAL A 111 -20.58 3.69 9.68
C VAL A 111 -22.01 4.23 9.59
N ALA A 112 -22.79 3.77 8.61
CA ALA A 112 -24.19 4.16 8.45
C ALA A 112 -25.03 3.82 9.69
N LYS A 113 -24.90 2.58 10.21
CA LYS A 113 -25.58 2.16 11.45
C LYS A 113 -25.23 3.05 12.65
N ARG A 114 -23.95 3.45 12.79
CA ARG A 114 -23.53 4.36 13.88
C ARG A 114 -24.13 5.75 13.74
N LYS A 115 -24.18 6.30 12.50
CA LYS A 115 -24.81 7.61 12.25
C LYS A 115 -26.31 7.58 12.57
N VAL A 116 -27.02 6.53 12.14
CA VAL A 116 -28.44 6.35 12.44
C VAL A 116 -28.68 6.24 13.95
N ARG A 117 -27.91 5.43 14.69
CA ARG A 117 -28.01 5.35 16.15
C ARG A 117 -27.78 6.69 16.84
N LYS A 118 -26.80 7.49 16.37
CA LYS A 118 -26.57 8.85 16.91
C LYS A 118 -27.75 9.79 16.62
N ALA A 119 -28.38 9.70 15.47
CA ALA A 119 -29.50 10.55 15.08
C ALA A 119 -30.79 10.21 15.85
N PHE A 120 -31.08 8.90 16.04
CA PHE A 120 -32.32 8.44 16.70
C PHE A 120 -32.16 8.18 18.20
N GLY A 121 -30.93 7.92 18.69
CA GLY A 121 -30.68 7.70 20.12
C GLY A 121 -30.85 8.96 20.99
N LYS A 122 -30.82 10.16 20.41
CA LYS A 122 -31.07 11.43 21.11
C LYS A 122 -32.58 11.72 21.35
N LYS A 123 -33.51 10.94 20.77
CA LYS A 123 -34.95 11.15 20.89
C LYS A 123 -35.64 10.35 22.01
N ARG A 124 -34.89 9.65 22.87
CA ARG A 124 -35.50 8.78 23.91
C ARG A 124 -35.45 9.33 25.33
N PHE A 125 -35.10 10.60 25.54
CA PHE A 125 -35.22 11.22 26.87
C PHE A 125 -35.65 12.69 26.73
N THR A 126 -36.91 12.92 26.53
CA THR A 126 -37.65 14.09 27.00
C THR A 126 -39.05 13.64 27.28
#